data_2cda8060cfcd7a56108c74bb4db8a9e6
#
_entry.id   2cda8060cfcd7a56108c74bb4db8a9e6
#
_cell.length_a   1.000
_cell.length_b   1.000
_cell.length_c   1.000
_cell.angle_alpha   90.00
_cell.angle_beta   90.00
_cell.angle_gamma   90.00
#
_symmetry.space_group_name_H-M   'P 1'
#
loop_
_entity.id
_entity.type
_entity.pdbx_description
1 polymer ?
#
loop_
_entity_poly.entity_id
_entity_poly.type
_entity_poly.pdbx_seq_one_letter_code
_entity_poly.pdbx_strand_id
1 'polypeptide(L)'
;MFPYTALTKDKQWQPGPYPGVELLPLHKNDQTGGVTVLRKFHAGMTIPAHIHPSANEFVYVLSGEWDESGVTYTQGAFFFAPRGVAHGPHVAKTEVVSLTIFDGPLTVVNA
;
A
#
# COMPACT_ATOMS: atom_id res chain seq x y z
N MET A 1 6.12 -2.33 -27.51
CA MET A 1 5.16 -3.20 -26.80
C MET A 1 5.78 -3.66 -25.49
N PHE A 2 5.03 -3.57 -24.39
CA PHE A 2 5.47 -4.15 -23.11
C PHE A 2 5.10 -5.63 -23.07
N PRO A 3 5.99 -6.51 -22.62
CA PRO A 3 5.68 -7.95 -22.48
C PRO A 3 4.54 -8.27 -21.53
N TYR A 4 4.27 -7.37 -20.57
CA TYR A 4 3.18 -7.49 -19.61
C TYR A 4 2.44 -6.16 -19.52
N THR A 5 1.12 -6.23 -19.53
CA THR A 5 0.26 -5.06 -19.29
C THR A 5 -0.89 -5.47 -18.38
N ALA A 6 -1.36 -4.53 -17.56
CA ALA A 6 -2.53 -4.71 -16.72
C ALA A 6 -3.42 -3.47 -16.82
N LEU A 7 -4.72 -3.68 -16.94
CA LEU A 7 -5.70 -2.62 -16.96
C LEU A 7 -6.57 -2.74 -15.71
N THR A 8 -6.63 -1.69 -14.92
CA THR A 8 -7.40 -1.70 -13.67
C THR A 8 -8.89 -1.96 -13.89
N LYS A 9 -9.43 -1.51 -15.04
CA LYS A 9 -10.84 -1.74 -15.39
C LYS A 9 -11.19 -3.21 -15.54
N ASP A 10 -10.21 -4.09 -15.80
CA ASP A 10 -10.41 -5.52 -15.99
C ASP A 10 -10.13 -6.32 -14.71
N LYS A 11 -9.87 -5.65 -13.61
CA LYS A 11 -9.51 -6.27 -12.34
C LYS A 11 -10.50 -5.91 -11.26
N GLN A 12 -10.52 -6.72 -10.21
CA GLN A 12 -11.42 -6.50 -9.07
C GLN A 12 -10.61 -6.19 -7.82
N TRP A 13 -11.12 -5.25 -7.03
CA TRP A 13 -10.60 -4.98 -5.70
C TRP A 13 -10.84 -6.17 -4.78
N GLN A 14 -9.85 -6.48 -3.97
CA GLN A 14 -9.86 -7.61 -3.04
C GLN A 14 -9.65 -7.09 -1.62
N PRO A 15 -10.16 -7.79 -0.59
CA PRO A 15 -9.88 -7.41 0.79
C PRO A 15 -8.39 -7.38 1.06
N GLY A 16 -7.96 -6.33 1.76
CA GLY A 16 -6.58 -6.21 2.23
C GLY A 16 -6.40 -6.82 3.61
N PRO A 17 -5.18 -6.65 4.20
CA PRO A 17 -4.85 -7.24 5.50
C PRO A 17 -5.55 -6.58 6.69
N TYR A 18 -6.20 -5.45 6.50
CA TYR A 18 -6.94 -4.75 7.53
C TYR A 18 -8.35 -4.42 7.05
N PRO A 19 -9.35 -4.35 7.97
CA PRO A 19 -10.67 -3.83 7.62
C PRO A 19 -10.56 -2.40 7.07
N GLY A 20 -11.26 -2.12 5.96
CA GLY A 20 -11.22 -0.82 5.31
C GLY A 20 -10.08 -0.63 4.33
N VAL A 21 -9.26 -1.65 4.08
CA VAL A 21 -8.23 -1.64 3.05
C VAL A 21 -8.60 -2.64 1.96
N GLU A 22 -8.51 -2.19 0.71
CA GLU A 22 -8.71 -3.05 -0.45
C GLU A 22 -7.46 -3.01 -1.32
N LEU A 23 -7.16 -4.13 -1.96
CA LEU A 23 -6.02 -4.29 -2.85
C LEU A 23 -6.49 -4.58 -4.26
N LEU A 24 -5.83 -3.97 -5.24
CA LEU A 24 -6.00 -4.32 -6.65
C LEU A 24 -4.62 -4.69 -7.18
N PRO A 25 -4.33 -6.00 -7.30
CA PRO A 25 -3.00 -6.45 -7.75
C PRO A 25 -2.76 -6.06 -9.21
N LEU A 26 -1.58 -5.50 -9.50
CA LEU A 26 -1.15 -5.16 -10.84
C LEU A 26 -0.12 -6.15 -11.37
N HIS A 27 0.82 -6.58 -10.53
CA HIS A 27 1.89 -7.48 -10.92
C HIS A 27 2.45 -8.23 -9.71
N LYS A 28 2.80 -9.48 -9.90
CA LYS A 28 3.52 -10.28 -8.91
C LYS A 28 4.85 -10.72 -9.52
N ASN A 29 5.93 -10.53 -8.78
CA ASN A 29 7.24 -11.05 -9.15
C ASN A 29 7.41 -12.45 -8.57
N ASP A 30 7.37 -13.48 -9.41
CA ASP A 30 7.44 -14.87 -8.97
C ASP A 30 8.82 -15.26 -8.42
N GLN A 31 9.86 -14.50 -8.77
CA GLN A 31 11.22 -14.78 -8.27
C GLN A 31 11.44 -14.25 -6.86
N THR A 32 10.88 -13.08 -6.54
CA THR A 32 11.10 -12.41 -5.25
C THR A 32 9.89 -12.53 -4.32
N GLY A 33 8.72 -12.85 -4.85
CA GLY A 33 7.46 -12.76 -4.13
C GLY A 33 6.93 -11.34 -4.01
N GLY A 34 7.63 -10.36 -4.58
CA GLY A 34 7.22 -8.97 -4.54
C GLY A 34 5.94 -8.72 -5.32
N VAL A 35 5.21 -7.68 -4.91
CA VAL A 35 3.94 -7.32 -5.54
C VAL A 35 3.86 -5.83 -5.78
N THR A 36 3.21 -5.47 -6.88
CA THR A 36 2.82 -4.10 -7.21
C THR A 36 1.31 -4.04 -7.16
N VAL A 37 0.75 -3.19 -6.32
CA VAL A 37 -0.68 -3.12 -6.08
C VAL A 37 -1.15 -1.67 -6.02
N LEU A 38 -2.40 -1.45 -6.39
CA LEU A 38 -3.13 -0.29 -5.91
C LEU A 38 -3.76 -0.65 -4.57
N ARG A 39 -3.70 0.27 -3.61
CA ARG A 39 -4.38 0.13 -2.33
C ARG A 39 -5.41 1.24 -2.20
N LYS A 40 -6.57 0.86 -1.72
CA LYS A 40 -7.63 1.81 -1.37
C LYS A 40 -7.88 1.72 0.13
N PHE A 41 -7.78 2.86 0.79
CA PHE A 41 -8.06 2.99 2.21
C PHE A 41 -9.38 3.74 2.36
N HIS A 42 -10.36 3.14 3.02
CA HIS A 42 -11.65 3.80 3.24
C HIS A 42 -11.48 4.99 4.18
N ALA A 43 -12.27 6.05 3.94
CA ALA A 43 -12.22 7.25 4.76
C ALA A 43 -12.43 6.91 6.24
N GLY A 44 -11.59 7.50 7.09
CA GLY A 44 -11.66 7.35 8.54
C GLY A 44 -10.98 6.11 9.10
N MET A 45 -10.47 5.20 8.25
CA MET A 45 -9.79 4.01 8.75
C MET A 45 -8.39 4.33 9.23
N THR A 46 -7.93 3.57 10.21
CA THR A 46 -6.58 3.65 10.76
C THR A 46 -5.85 2.33 10.55
N ILE A 47 -4.63 2.39 10.04
CA ILE A 47 -3.72 1.24 10.04
C ILE A 47 -2.81 1.39 11.25
N PRO A 48 -2.78 0.40 12.18
CA PRO A 48 -1.88 0.47 13.32
C PRO A 48 -0.42 0.38 12.89
N ALA A 49 0.48 0.82 13.74
CA ALA A 49 1.90 0.65 13.52
C ALA A 49 2.23 -0.84 13.33
N HIS A 50 3.03 -1.15 12.32
CA HIS A 50 3.33 -2.52 11.92
C HIS A 50 4.71 -2.63 11.28
N ILE A 51 5.11 -3.86 11.00
CA ILE A 51 6.39 -4.18 10.38
C ILE A 51 6.12 -5.11 9.20
N HIS A 52 6.84 -4.88 8.10
CA HIS A 52 6.92 -5.84 7.00
C HIS A 52 8.26 -6.57 7.10
N PRO A 53 8.29 -7.81 7.60
CA PRO A 53 9.56 -8.50 7.85
C PRO A 53 10.26 -8.97 6.57
N SER A 54 9.53 -9.11 5.46
CA SER A 54 10.04 -9.74 4.24
C SER A 54 10.17 -8.81 3.05
N ALA A 55 9.86 -7.51 3.19
CA ALA A 55 9.87 -6.59 2.07
C ALA A 55 10.12 -5.15 2.49
N ASN A 56 10.79 -4.39 1.62
CA ASN A 56 10.74 -2.94 1.65
C ASN A 56 9.41 -2.50 0.99
N GLU A 57 8.85 -1.40 1.48
CA GLU A 57 7.62 -0.85 0.95
C GLU A 57 7.86 0.53 0.34
N PHE A 58 7.36 0.73 -0.87
CA PHE A 58 7.39 2.00 -1.60
C PHE A 58 5.95 2.41 -1.87
N VAL A 59 5.56 3.62 -1.47
CA VAL A 59 4.19 4.11 -1.58
C VAL A 59 4.16 5.44 -2.31
N TYR A 60 3.32 5.55 -3.32
CA TYR A 60 3.03 6.82 -3.99
C TYR A 60 1.55 7.12 -3.88
N VAL A 61 1.19 8.25 -3.26
CA VAL A 61 -0.20 8.65 -3.07
C VAL A 61 -0.76 9.19 -4.37
N LEU A 62 -1.79 8.53 -4.90
CA LEU A 62 -2.47 8.94 -6.13
C LEU A 62 -3.61 9.92 -5.84
N SER A 63 -4.33 9.72 -4.72
CA SER A 63 -5.45 10.58 -4.35
C SER A 63 -5.76 10.47 -2.86
N GLY A 64 -6.42 11.49 -2.33
CA GLY A 64 -6.89 11.51 -0.95
C GLY A 64 -5.94 12.18 0.01
N GLU A 65 -6.31 12.15 1.29
CA GLU A 65 -5.57 12.78 2.38
C GLU A 65 -5.12 11.71 3.37
N TRP A 66 -3.82 11.54 3.47
CA TRP A 66 -3.14 10.55 4.33
C TRP A 66 -2.50 11.28 5.49
N ASP A 67 -2.83 10.90 6.72
CA ASP A 67 -2.26 11.49 7.93
C ASP A 67 -1.21 10.54 8.54
N GLU A 68 -0.02 11.09 8.74
CA GLU A 68 1.09 10.43 9.42
C GLU A 68 1.57 11.33 10.54
N SER A 69 1.39 10.89 11.78
CA SER A 69 1.92 11.61 12.95
C SER A 69 1.53 13.10 12.98
N GLY A 70 0.29 13.40 12.61
CA GLY A 70 -0.24 14.77 12.60
C GLY A 70 0.11 15.60 11.37
N VAL A 71 0.81 15.02 10.40
CA VAL A 71 1.09 15.68 9.11
C VAL A 71 0.20 15.06 8.04
N THR A 72 -0.52 15.91 7.30
CA THR A 72 -1.39 15.46 6.21
C THR A 72 -0.62 15.51 4.89
N TYR A 73 -0.61 14.38 4.20
CA TYR A 73 -0.03 14.22 2.87
C TYR A 73 -1.12 13.99 1.85
N THR A 74 -0.93 14.50 0.64
CA THR A 74 -1.91 14.42 -0.45
C THR A 74 -1.27 13.81 -1.69
N GLN A 75 -1.96 13.91 -2.82
CA GLN A 75 -1.46 13.43 -4.11
C GLN A 75 0.00 13.86 -4.35
N GLY A 76 0.82 12.93 -4.77
CA GLY A 76 2.23 13.16 -5.07
C GLY A 76 3.18 12.88 -3.92
N ALA A 77 2.67 12.53 -2.73
CA ALA A 77 3.54 12.13 -1.62
C ALA A 77 4.13 10.75 -1.88
N PHE A 78 5.40 10.59 -1.52
CA PHE A 78 6.11 9.33 -1.59
C PHE A 78 6.59 8.92 -0.21
N PHE A 79 6.37 7.65 0.14
CA PHE A 79 6.84 7.08 1.39
C PHE A 79 7.69 5.84 1.13
N PHE A 80 8.69 5.65 1.97
CA PHE A 80 9.53 4.46 1.96
C PHE A 80 9.61 3.88 3.38
N ALA A 81 9.32 2.59 3.51
CA ALA A 81 9.45 1.86 4.77
C ALA A 81 10.45 0.71 4.57
N PRO A 82 11.62 0.75 5.22
CA PRO A 82 12.58 -0.34 5.13
C PRO A 82 12.04 -1.63 5.73
N ARG A 83 12.49 -2.75 5.20
CA ARG A 83 12.22 -4.08 5.75
C ARG A 83 12.56 -4.12 7.24
N GLY A 84 11.66 -4.69 8.03
CA GLY A 84 11.89 -4.93 9.45
C GLY A 84 11.77 -3.70 10.33
N VAL A 85 11.49 -2.53 9.78
CA VAL A 85 11.35 -1.28 10.54
C VAL A 85 9.88 -0.96 10.73
N ALA A 86 9.48 -0.69 11.96
CA ALA A 86 8.10 -0.32 12.27
C ALA A 86 7.74 1.03 11.64
N HIS A 87 6.53 1.12 11.10
CA HIS A 87 5.99 2.36 10.56
C HIS A 87 4.48 2.45 10.83
N GLY A 88 3.94 3.66 10.75
CA GLY A 88 2.58 3.98 11.16
C GLY A 88 2.50 4.51 12.58
N PRO A 89 1.29 4.71 13.12
CA PRO A 89 0.00 4.45 12.48
C PRO A 89 -0.29 5.41 11.32
N HIS A 90 -1.15 4.95 10.40
CA HIS A 90 -1.61 5.74 9.27
C HIS A 90 -3.10 5.99 9.40
N VAL A 91 -3.56 7.19 9.05
CA VAL A 91 -5.00 7.51 9.04
C VAL A 91 -5.38 8.01 7.66
N ALA A 92 -6.40 7.40 7.06
CA ALA A 92 -7.02 7.90 5.85
C ALA A 92 -8.08 8.93 6.26
N LYS A 93 -7.79 10.21 6.11
CA LYS A 93 -8.76 11.27 6.46
C LYS A 93 -9.92 11.30 5.47
N THR A 94 -9.63 11.04 4.21
CA THR A 94 -10.59 10.77 3.14
C THR A 94 -10.29 9.39 2.59
N GLU A 95 -11.04 8.93 1.59
CA GLU A 95 -10.60 7.77 0.82
C GLU A 95 -9.25 8.09 0.20
N VAL A 96 -8.31 7.17 0.35
CA VAL A 96 -6.95 7.29 -0.23
C VAL A 96 -6.72 6.14 -1.20
N VAL A 97 -6.15 6.47 -2.35
CA VAL A 97 -5.64 5.46 -3.29
C VAL A 97 -4.15 5.66 -3.45
N SER A 98 -3.39 4.59 -3.30
CA SER A 98 -1.94 4.60 -3.48
C SER A 98 -1.49 3.54 -4.47
N LEU A 99 -0.40 3.84 -5.19
CA LEU A 99 0.39 2.82 -5.86
C LEU A 99 1.46 2.36 -4.88
N THR A 100 1.48 1.07 -4.60
CA THR A 100 2.41 0.50 -3.62
C THR A 100 3.18 -0.65 -4.21
N ILE A 101 4.47 -0.69 -3.92
CA ILE A 101 5.38 -1.76 -4.34
C ILE A 101 6.01 -2.36 -3.09
N PHE A 102 5.91 -3.69 -2.97
CA PHE A 102 6.68 -4.49 -2.02
C PHE A 102 7.69 -5.31 -2.82
N ASP A 103 8.96 -5.22 -2.46
CA ASP A 103 10.03 -5.91 -3.20
C ASP A 103 10.26 -7.35 -2.73
N GLY A 104 9.41 -7.85 -1.86
CA GLY A 104 9.36 -9.22 -1.37
C GLY A 104 7.94 -9.56 -0.96
N PRO A 105 7.71 -10.74 -0.34
CA PRO A 105 6.36 -11.14 0.06
C PRO A 105 5.72 -10.14 1.01
N LEU A 106 4.45 -9.82 0.76
CA LEU A 106 3.67 -8.97 1.64
C LEU A 106 3.24 -9.76 2.87
N THR A 107 3.96 -9.55 3.96
CA THR A 107 3.65 -10.08 5.28
C THR A 107 3.60 -8.93 6.28
N VAL A 108 2.82 -9.08 7.33
CA VAL A 108 2.58 -8.02 8.32
C VAL A 108 2.68 -8.61 9.70
N VAL A 109 3.42 -7.95 10.59
CA VAL A 109 3.42 -8.21 12.03
C VAL A 109 3.19 -6.91 12.78
N ASN A 110 2.49 -7.00 13.91
CA ASN A 110 2.25 -5.84 14.75
C ASN A 110 3.56 -5.33 15.35
N ALA A 111 3.68 -4.03 15.40
CA ALA A 111 4.81 -3.38 16.04
C ALA A 111 4.66 -3.39 17.56
#